data_122e127d5e543f35b7d64796a287176f
#
_entry.id   122e127d5e543f35b7d64796a287176f
#
_cell.length_a   1.000
_cell.length_b   1.000
_cell.length_c   1.000
_cell.angle_alpha   90.00
_cell.angle_beta   90.00
_cell.angle_gamma   90.00
#
_symmetry.space_group_name_H-M   'P 1'
#
loop_
_entity.id
_entity.type
_entity.pdbx_description
1 polymer ?
#
loop_
_entity_poly.entity_id
_entity_poly.type
_entity_poly.pdbx_seq_one_letter_code
_entity_poly.pdbx_strand_id
1 'polypeptide(L)'
;MGKFIYDQTVKVDFDDRALAHLMVVIGAKLRRGEAFHFSWREDLSVGGGRTTVWIHPGVSLVYKFSGSRHARLNRAWIDALAMTANAPSGLYVMPEPPEDVPDDALDASVATMP
;
A
#
# COMPACT_ATOMS: atom_id res chain seq x y z
N MET A 1 4.22 -14.74 0.83
CA MET A 1 4.11 -13.47 1.50
C MET A 1 5.31 -12.60 1.21
N GLY A 2 5.09 -11.33 0.98
CA GLY A 2 6.18 -10.39 0.81
C GLY A 2 6.60 -9.77 2.13
N LYS A 3 7.66 -8.96 2.06
CA LYS A 3 8.20 -8.35 3.25
C LYS A 3 8.51 -6.88 2.99
N PHE A 4 8.04 -6.02 3.89
CA PHE A 4 8.37 -4.61 3.89
C PHE A 4 9.46 -4.39 4.93
N ILE A 5 10.57 -3.78 4.53
CA ILE A 5 11.70 -3.56 5.41
C ILE A 5 11.96 -2.05 5.50
N TYR A 6 11.82 -1.53 6.71
CA TYR A 6 11.97 -0.12 6.98
C TYR A 6 13.30 0.11 7.68
N ASP A 7 14.14 0.94 7.10
CA ASP A 7 15.40 1.38 7.70
C ASP A 7 16.27 0.20 8.14
N GLN A 8 16.21 -0.88 7.36
CA GLN A 8 17.04 -2.07 7.53
C GLN A 8 16.73 -2.89 8.79
N THR A 9 15.93 -2.39 9.71
CA THR A 9 15.72 -3.04 11.00
C THR A 9 14.30 -3.50 11.24
N VAL A 10 13.30 -2.75 10.78
CA VAL A 10 11.90 -3.10 11.02
C VAL A 10 11.38 -3.88 9.83
N LYS A 11 10.92 -5.10 10.07
CA LYS A 11 10.42 -5.98 9.00
C LYS A 11 9.00 -6.39 9.33
N VAL A 12 8.14 -6.35 8.32
CA VAL A 12 6.77 -6.78 8.49
C VAL A 12 6.31 -7.51 7.25
N ASP A 13 5.52 -8.55 7.43
CA ASP A 13 5.02 -9.38 6.34
C ASP A 13 3.69 -8.84 5.83
N PHE A 14 3.55 -8.74 4.54
CA PHE A 14 2.29 -8.47 3.86
C PHE A 14 2.16 -9.46 2.72
N ASP A 15 0.94 -9.76 2.31
CA ASP A 15 0.84 -10.56 1.10
C ASP A 15 1.35 -9.71 -0.09
N ASP A 16 1.77 -10.39 -1.14
CA ASP A 16 2.40 -9.71 -2.27
C ASP A 16 1.48 -8.67 -2.89
N ARG A 17 0.17 -8.95 -2.91
CA ARG A 17 -0.77 -8.03 -3.51
C ARG A 17 -0.90 -6.74 -2.70
N ALA A 18 -1.01 -6.85 -1.39
CA ALA A 18 -1.05 -5.67 -0.53
C ALA A 18 0.24 -4.88 -0.62
N LEU A 19 1.37 -5.58 -0.63
CA LEU A 19 2.67 -4.94 -0.71
C LEU A 19 2.83 -4.16 -2.01
N ALA A 20 2.34 -4.70 -3.13
CA ALA A 20 2.40 -4.00 -4.41
C ALA A 20 1.61 -2.69 -4.38
N HIS A 21 0.43 -2.72 -3.77
CA HIS A 21 -0.39 -1.51 -3.67
C HIS A 21 0.24 -0.48 -2.74
N LEU A 22 0.81 -0.94 -1.63
CA LEU A 22 1.54 -0.05 -0.72
C LEU A 22 2.72 0.60 -1.42
N MET A 23 3.44 -0.16 -2.24
CA MET A 23 4.59 0.39 -2.96
C MET A 23 4.17 1.54 -3.88
N VAL A 24 3.03 1.41 -4.54
CA VAL A 24 2.53 2.48 -5.41
C VAL A 24 2.23 3.74 -4.61
N VAL A 25 1.50 3.60 -3.50
CA VAL A 25 1.08 4.75 -2.69
C VAL A 25 2.27 5.42 -2.02
N ILE A 26 3.12 4.63 -1.40
CA ILE A 26 4.30 5.16 -0.71
C ILE A 26 5.22 5.83 -1.72
N GLY A 27 5.45 5.18 -2.86
CA GLY A 27 6.31 5.75 -3.90
C GLY A 27 5.79 7.08 -4.42
N ALA A 28 4.48 7.19 -4.61
CA ALA A 28 3.90 8.44 -5.09
C ALA A 28 4.11 9.58 -4.10
N LYS A 29 3.95 9.30 -2.79
CA LYS A 29 4.18 10.31 -1.77
C LYS A 29 5.64 10.74 -1.73
N LEU A 30 6.54 9.78 -1.76
CA LEU A 30 7.96 10.09 -1.67
C LEU A 30 8.49 10.83 -2.89
N ARG A 31 7.93 10.56 -4.08
CA ARG A 31 8.31 11.31 -5.29
C ARG A 31 7.94 12.78 -5.18
N ARG A 32 6.93 13.11 -4.41
CA ARG A 32 6.55 14.51 -4.17
C ARG A 32 7.29 15.09 -2.98
N GLY A 33 8.21 14.35 -2.37
CA GLY A 33 8.96 14.83 -1.23
C GLY A 33 8.18 14.89 0.06
N GLU A 34 7.06 14.15 0.14
CA GLU A 34 6.19 14.19 1.31
C GLU A 34 6.57 13.12 2.30
N ALA A 35 6.45 13.44 3.58
CA ALA A 35 6.69 12.49 4.66
C ALA A 35 5.35 12.20 5.36
N PHE A 36 5.24 11.01 5.95
CA PHE A 36 3.97 10.60 6.56
C PHE A 36 4.20 9.41 7.48
N HIS A 37 3.24 9.19 8.39
CA HIS A 37 3.26 8.00 9.23
C HIS A 37 2.69 6.82 8.47
N PHE A 38 3.22 5.63 8.77
CA PHE A 38 2.67 4.37 8.26
C PHE A 38 2.53 3.43 9.44
N SER A 39 1.31 2.92 9.64
CA SER A 39 0.99 2.05 10.77
C SER A 39 0.44 0.72 10.29
N TRP A 40 0.71 -0.32 11.06
CA TRP A 40 0.10 -1.63 10.83
C TRP A 40 -0.12 -2.30 12.18
N ARG A 41 -1.03 -3.29 12.16
CA ARG A 41 -1.29 -4.09 13.34
C ARG A 41 -0.28 -5.22 13.42
N GLU A 42 0.23 -5.44 14.62
CA GLU A 42 1.07 -6.59 14.83
C GLU A 42 0.21 -7.83 15.05
N ASP A 43 0.80 -8.99 14.73
CA ASP A 43 0.14 -10.26 14.94
C ASP A 43 -0.12 -10.47 16.43
N LEU A 44 -1.23 -11.10 16.75
CA LEU A 44 -1.54 -11.45 18.14
C LEU A 44 -0.44 -12.32 18.76
N SER A 45 0.23 -13.14 17.96
CA SER A 45 1.32 -13.99 18.46
C SER A 45 2.49 -13.20 19.01
N VAL A 46 2.63 -11.91 18.62
CA VAL A 46 3.70 -11.06 19.13
C VAL A 46 3.17 -9.91 19.97
N GLY A 47 1.97 -10.05 20.51
CA GLY A 47 1.42 -9.07 21.43
C GLY A 47 0.24 -8.26 20.90
N GLY A 48 -0.03 -8.30 19.61
CA GLY A 48 -1.23 -7.68 19.05
C GLY A 48 -1.27 -6.18 19.05
N GLY A 49 -0.16 -5.51 19.24
CA GLY A 49 -0.13 -4.06 19.25
C GLY A 49 -0.12 -3.47 17.85
N ARG A 50 0.23 -2.21 17.78
CA ARG A 50 0.34 -1.48 16.52
C ARG A 50 1.73 -0.85 16.43
N THR A 51 2.33 -0.95 15.26
CA THR A 51 3.62 -0.31 14.99
C THR A 51 3.41 0.84 14.03
N THR A 52 4.05 1.97 14.29
CA THR A 52 4.01 3.12 13.40
C THR A 52 5.43 3.56 13.10
N VAL A 53 5.72 3.81 11.82
CA VAL A 53 7.01 4.31 11.40
C VAL A 53 6.82 5.63 10.67
N TRP A 54 7.87 6.46 10.68
CA TRP A 54 7.89 7.73 9.97
C TRP A 54 8.59 7.53 8.63
N ILE A 55 7.83 7.62 7.54
CA ILE A 55 8.36 7.42 6.19
C ILE A 55 8.68 8.78 5.59
N HIS A 56 9.89 8.92 5.06
CA HIS A 56 10.37 10.16 4.47
C HIS A 56 11.33 9.86 3.33
N PRO A 57 11.59 10.84 2.45
CA PRO A 57 12.39 10.55 1.25
C PRO A 57 13.80 10.03 1.51
N GLY A 58 14.36 10.28 2.68
CA GLY A 58 15.72 9.82 2.99
C GLY A 58 15.81 8.46 3.64
N VAL A 59 14.66 7.78 3.89
CA VAL A 59 14.70 6.51 4.60
C VAL A 59 14.95 5.36 3.63
N SER A 60 15.61 4.32 4.11
CA SER A 60 15.81 3.10 3.33
C SER A 60 14.56 2.23 3.39
N LEU A 61 13.99 1.92 2.24
CA LEU A 61 12.82 1.06 2.13
C LEU A 61 13.11 -0.07 1.15
N VAL A 62 12.74 -1.28 1.54
CA VAL A 62 12.85 -2.44 0.67
C VAL A 62 11.51 -3.16 0.64
N TYR A 63 11.05 -3.49 -0.56
CA TYR A 63 9.85 -4.28 -0.77
C TYR A 63 10.29 -5.60 -1.37
N LYS A 64 10.19 -6.68 -0.62
CA LYS A 64 10.57 -8.01 -1.10
C LYS A 64 9.32 -8.81 -1.38
N PHE A 65 9.17 -9.22 -2.63
CA PHE A 65 8.01 -10.01 -3.05
C PHE A 65 8.41 -11.47 -3.10
N SER A 66 7.50 -12.35 -2.71
CA SER A 66 7.80 -13.79 -2.75
C SER A 66 7.66 -14.34 -4.17
N GLY A 67 6.80 -13.75 -5.00
CA GLY A 67 6.65 -14.17 -6.39
C GLY A 67 7.28 -13.17 -7.33
N SER A 68 7.57 -13.61 -8.56
CA SER A 68 8.14 -12.73 -9.57
C SER A 68 7.10 -12.06 -10.45
N ARG A 69 5.84 -12.50 -10.36
CA ARG A 69 4.77 -11.94 -11.18
C ARG A 69 4.28 -10.63 -10.58
N HIS A 70 4.14 -9.62 -11.44
CA HIS A 70 3.60 -8.34 -11.00
C HIS A 70 2.12 -8.46 -10.69
N ALA A 71 1.68 -7.90 -9.58
CA ALA A 71 0.28 -7.91 -9.21
C ALA A 71 -0.50 -6.97 -10.12
N ARG A 72 -1.73 -7.37 -10.44
CA ARG A 72 -2.64 -6.47 -11.10
C ARG A 72 -3.19 -5.49 -10.08
N LEU A 73 -3.11 -4.20 -10.38
CA LEU A 73 -3.46 -3.18 -9.42
C LEU A 73 -4.96 -2.91 -9.40
N ASN A 74 -5.49 -2.72 -8.20
CA ASN A 74 -6.87 -2.33 -7.98
C ASN A 74 -6.89 -0.84 -7.64
N ARG A 75 -7.39 -0.03 -8.57
CA ARG A 75 -7.39 1.41 -8.43
C ARG A 75 -8.15 1.87 -7.20
N ALA A 76 -9.26 1.21 -6.89
CA ALA A 76 -10.05 1.58 -5.72
C ALA A 76 -9.23 1.40 -4.44
N TRP A 77 -8.41 0.35 -4.38
CA TRP A 77 -7.56 0.13 -3.22
C TRP A 77 -6.47 1.21 -3.12
N ILE A 78 -5.84 1.53 -4.25
CA ILE A 78 -4.83 2.59 -4.27
C ILE A 78 -5.43 3.90 -3.78
N ASP A 79 -6.62 4.26 -4.27
CA ASP A 79 -7.27 5.49 -3.86
C ASP A 79 -7.60 5.50 -2.36
N ALA A 80 -8.10 4.39 -1.84
CA ALA A 80 -8.43 4.28 -0.42
C ALA A 80 -7.17 4.39 0.44
N LEU A 81 -6.10 3.70 0.04
CA LEU A 81 -4.84 3.79 0.78
C LEU A 81 -4.28 5.21 0.74
N ALA A 82 -4.34 5.86 -0.42
CA ALA A 82 -3.85 7.23 -0.56
C ALA A 82 -4.62 8.20 0.33
N MET A 83 -5.92 7.99 0.49
CA MET A 83 -6.70 8.84 1.39
C MET A 83 -6.22 8.74 2.83
N THR A 84 -5.90 7.53 3.29
CA THR A 84 -5.37 7.41 4.65
C THR A 84 -4.00 8.04 4.76
N ALA A 85 -3.16 7.90 3.73
CA ALA A 85 -1.82 8.48 3.75
C ALA A 85 -1.85 10.01 3.87
N ASN A 86 -2.90 10.64 3.37
CA ASN A 86 -3.05 12.09 3.44
C ASN A 86 -3.69 12.57 4.74
N ALA A 87 -4.19 11.66 5.56
CA ALA A 87 -4.79 12.03 6.83
C ALA A 87 -3.71 12.17 7.90
N PRO A 88 -3.97 12.99 8.95
CA PRO A 88 -2.98 13.14 10.02
C PRO A 88 -2.60 11.85 10.72
N SER A 89 -3.51 10.87 10.76
CA SER A 89 -3.21 9.57 11.38
C SER A 89 -2.28 8.71 10.53
N GLY A 90 -2.11 9.04 9.23
CA GLY A 90 -1.18 8.36 8.38
C GLY A 90 -1.76 7.17 7.63
N LEU A 91 -0.91 6.58 6.82
CA LEU A 91 -1.26 5.42 5.98
C LEU A 91 -1.49 4.18 6.83
N TYR A 92 -2.57 3.47 6.57
CA TYR A 92 -2.74 2.13 7.11
C TYR A 92 -3.43 1.25 6.09
N VAL A 93 -3.24 -0.06 6.26
CA VAL A 93 -3.75 -1.04 5.30
C VAL A 93 -5.16 -1.45 5.72
N MET A 94 -6.12 -1.22 4.83
CA MET A 94 -7.47 -1.74 5.00
C MET A 94 -7.66 -2.92 4.06
N PRO A 95 -8.70 -3.75 4.28
CA PRO A 95 -9.00 -4.82 3.34
C PRO A 95 -9.24 -4.29 1.95
N GLU A 96 -8.91 -5.10 0.95
CA GLU A 96 -9.08 -4.69 -0.43
C GLU A 96 -10.54 -4.47 -0.76
N PRO A 97 -10.91 -3.27 -1.27
CA PRO A 97 -12.29 -3.02 -1.69
C PRO A 97 -12.56 -3.67 -3.04
N PRO A 98 -13.84 -3.79 -3.44
CA PRO A 98 -14.16 -4.25 -4.78
C PRO A 98 -13.55 -3.33 -5.82
N GLU A 99 -13.13 -3.90 -6.96
CA GLU A 99 -12.63 -3.10 -8.06
C GLU A 99 -13.72 -2.20 -8.61
N ASP A 100 -13.36 -0.97 -8.98
CA ASP A 100 -14.23 -0.12 -9.75
C ASP A 100 -14.30 -0.68 -11.14
N VAL A 101 -15.52 -0.95 -11.56
CA VAL A 101 -15.68 -1.42 -12.90
C VAL A 101 -15.79 -0.22 -13.73
N PRO A 102 -15.27 0.06 -14.24
CA PRO A 102 -15.53 1.11 -14.96
C PRO A 102 -15.80 1.11 -15.97
N ASP A 103 -15.92 1.48 -15.39
CA ASP A 103 -15.81 1.92 -16.11
C ASP A 103 -15.02 1.47 -17.04
N ASP A 104 -14.42 1.02 -17.06
CA ASP A 104 -13.63 0.50 -17.93
C ASP A 104 -14.09 -0.64 -18.44
N ALA A 105 -14.90 -1.03 -17.96
CA ALA A 105 -15.43 -2.10 -18.56
C ALA A 105 -16.66 -1.65 -19.10
N LEU A 106 -16.92 -1.03 -18.79
CA LEU A 106 -17.75 -0.61 -19.04
C LEU A 106 -17.64 0.16 -19.82
N ASP A 107 -17.01 0.29 -19.86
CA ASP A 107 -16.72 0.57 -20.39
C ASP A 107 -16.47 0.40 -21.06
N ALA A 108 -16.51 0.21 -21.50
CA ALA A 108 -16.26 -0.16 -21.97
C ALA A 108 -16.71 -0.22 -22.30
N SER A 109 -17.14 -0.18 -22.41
CA SER A 109 -17.44 -0.11 -22.57
C SER A 109 -17.68 0.46 -22.66
N VAL A 110 -17.83 0.62 -22.85
CA VAL A 110 -17.81 1.25 -22.84
C VAL A 110 -17.48 1.70 -23.04
N ALA A 111 -17.56 1.84 -23.44
CA ALA A 111 -17.11 2.16 -23.54
C ALA A 111 -17.03 2.53 -23.58
N THR A 112 -17.25 2.53 -23.91
CA THR A 112 -17.05 2.87 -23.76
C THR A 112 -17.18 3.37 -23.52
N MET A 113 -17.60 3.54 -23.84
CA MET A 113 -17.60 3.99 -23.48
C MET A 113 -17.51 4.49 -23.49
N PRO A 114 -17.80 4.60 -23.86
CA PRO A 114 -17.63 5.03 -23.88
C PRO A 114 -17.42 5.24 -23.88
#